data_40d0330084fd955498d285f87d37b487
#
_entry.id   40d0330084fd955498d285f87d37b487
#
_cell.length_a   1.000
_cell.length_b   1.000
_cell.length_c   1.000
_cell.angle_alpha   90.00
_cell.angle_beta   90.00
_cell.angle_gamma   90.00
#
_symmetry.space_group_name_H-M   'P 1'
#
loop_
_entity.id
_entity.type
_entity.pdbx_description
1 polymer ?
#
loop_
_entity_poly.entity_id
_entity_poly.type
_entity_poly.pdbx_seq_one_letter_code
_entity_poly.pdbx_strand_id
1 'polypeptide(L)'
;MKIPQQAINFCIILPIIATSLLLSGCASSSKEKKPSKKYSTLRLYGAVQPDHTGRHQSVQIYRRTPIMMSVAAEPFLDEGYIVEATVVEAVGGFMLRIQYDRHGTGVLEIATHRMRNQHIAIHSSFPETRWLAAPIIDGPISNGLLVFTPDATREEADRIAKGLTALAKKLRKD
;
A
#
# COMPACT_ATOMS: atom_id res chain seq x y z
N MET A 1 -54.99 42.82 -44.82
CA MET A 1 -56.41 42.64 -45.28
C MET A 1 -56.82 41.23 -44.90
N LYS A 2 -57.70 41.22 -43.88
CA LYS A 2 -58.70 40.20 -43.59
C LYS A 2 -58.36 38.73 -43.39
N ILE A 3 -58.52 38.32 -42.14
CA ILE A 3 -58.92 37.02 -41.61
C ILE A 3 -60.28 36.59 -42.16
N PRO A 4 -60.70 35.35 -42.27
CA PRO A 4 -61.24 34.59 -41.12
C PRO A 4 -60.91 33.13 -41.11
N GLN A 5 -60.62 32.49 -39.97
CA GLN A 5 -61.52 31.89 -38.99
C GLN A 5 -62.56 30.89 -39.52
N GLN A 6 -62.43 29.64 -39.15
CA GLN A 6 -63.47 28.75 -38.54
C GLN A 6 -62.87 27.35 -38.47
N ALA A 7 -62.53 26.81 -37.36
CA ALA A 7 -63.33 26.01 -36.44
C ALA A 7 -64.06 24.83 -37.12
N ILE A 8 -63.80 23.66 -36.68
CA ILE A 8 -64.80 22.62 -36.29
C ILE A 8 -64.05 21.48 -35.57
N ASN A 9 -64.52 21.23 -34.40
CA ASN A 9 -64.28 20.09 -33.54
C ASN A 9 -64.51 18.76 -34.23
N PHE A 10 -63.71 17.77 -33.93
CA PHE A 10 -64.22 16.41 -33.72
C PHE A 10 -63.40 15.64 -32.70
N CYS A 11 -64.03 15.38 -31.60
CA CYS A 11 -63.63 14.41 -30.57
C CYS A 11 -63.40 13.05 -31.17
N ILE A 12 -62.21 12.50 -31.01
CA ILE A 12 -62.02 11.04 -30.96
C ILE A 12 -61.15 10.73 -29.79
N ILE A 13 -61.80 10.22 -28.77
CA ILE A 13 -61.22 9.64 -27.57
C ILE A 13 -60.62 8.30 -28.03
N LEU A 14 -59.30 8.17 -27.94
CA LEU A 14 -58.65 6.85 -27.99
C LEU A 14 -57.80 6.68 -26.76
N PRO A 15 -57.92 5.58 -26.04
CA PRO A 15 -57.17 5.36 -24.81
C PRO A 15 -55.72 5.08 -25.16
N ILE A 16 -54.82 5.97 -24.72
CA ILE A 16 -53.42 5.73 -24.74
C ILE A 16 -53.11 4.73 -23.64
N ILE A 17 -52.89 3.49 -24.06
CA ILE A 17 -52.34 2.43 -23.23
C ILE A 17 -50.93 2.91 -22.83
N ALA A 18 -50.80 3.36 -21.62
CA ALA A 18 -49.54 3.69 -20.99
C ALA A 18 -48.78 2.36 -20.73
N THR A 19 -48.01 1.92 -21.69
CA THR A 19 -46.97 0.90 -21.46
C THR A 19 -45.84 1.59 -20.70
N SER A 20 -45.95 1.60 -19.38
CA SER A 20 -44.87 1.90 -18.47
C SER A 20 -43.82 0.77 -18.58
N LEU A 21 -42.84 0.96 -19.46
CA LEU A 21 -41.61 0.20 -19.41
C LEU A 21 -40.92 0.53 -18.08
N LEU A 22 -41.11 -0.35 -17.12
CA LEU A 22 -40.25 -0.44 -15.94
C LEU A 22 -38.86 -0.80 -16.41
N LEU A 23 -38.03 0.18 -16.74
CA LEU A 23 -36.59 0.02 -16.72
C LEU A 23 -36.20 -0.23 -15.26
N SER A 24 -36.29 -1.48 -14.86
CA SER A 24 -35.57 -1.98 -13.69
C SER A 24 -34.09 -1.84 -14.00
N GLY A 25 -33.56 -0.63 -13.81
CA GLY A 25 -32.13 -0.41 -13.69
C GLY A 25 -31.66 -1.23 -12.50
N CYS A 26 -31.14 -2.41 -12.73
CA CYS A 26 -30.25 -3.06 -11.79
C CYS A 26 -29.07 -2.11 -11.58
N ALA A 27 -29.23 -1.16 -10.66
CA ALA A 27 -28.10 -0.57 -9.96
C ALA A 27 -27.47 -1.74 -9.19
N SER A 28 -26.66 -2.53 -9.86
CA SER A 28 -25.69 -3.38 -9.20
C SER A 28 -24.73 -2.41 -8.51
N SER A 29 -25.12 -1.99 -7.33
CA SER A 29 -24.21 -1.46 -6.33
C SER A 29 -23.22 -2.59 -6.07
N SER A 30 -22.20 -2.67 -6.91
CA SER A 30 -20.97 -3.33 -6.54
C SER A 30 -20.47 -2.56 -5.34
N LYS A 31 -20.91 -2.99 -4.15
CA LYS A 31 -20.17 -2.73 -2.93
C LYS A 31 -18.79 -3.26 -3.25
N GLU A 32 -17.90 -2.38 -3.69
CA GLU A 32 -16.48 -2.64 -3.66
C GLU A 32 -16.22 -3.12 -2.24
N LYS A 33 -16.05 -4.42 -2.12
CA LYS A 33 -15.62 -5.05 -0.90
C LYS A 33 -14.23 -4.49 -0.72
N LYS A 34 -14.11 -3.36 0.02
CA LYS A 34 -12.81 -2.83 0.44
C LYS A 34 -12.04 -4.05 0.92
N PRO A 35 -10.90 -4.36 0.31
CA PRO A 35 -10.15 -5.56 0.70
C PRO A 35 -10.02 -5.52 2.20
N SER A 36 -10.29 -6.62 2.85
CA SER A 36 -10.20 -6.74 4.31
C SER A 36 -8.74 -6.50 4.67
N LYS A 37 -8.39 -5.26 4.99
CA LYS A 37 -7.05 -4.75 5.25
C LYS A 37 -6.56 -5.21 6.62
N LYS A 38 -6.63 -6.51 6.85
CA LYS A 38 -6.21 -7.16 8.09
C LYS A 38 -4.71 -7.38 8.15
N TYR A 39 -4.06 -7.48 6.98
CA TYR A 39 -2.64 -7.82 6.88
C TYR A 39 -1.88 -6.70 6.19
N SER A 40 -0.70 -6.38 6.70
CA SER A 40 0.26 -5.49 6.07
C SER A 40 1.39 -6.30 5.48
N THR A 41 2.03 -5.78 4.44
CA THR A 41 3.28 -6.32 3.90
C THR A 41 4.43 -5.38 4.21
N LEU A 42 5.64 -5.89 4.29
CA LEU A 42 6.86 -5.10 4.43
C LEU A 42 7.97 -5.73 3.62
N ARG A 43 8.55 -4.96 2.70
CA ARG A 43 9.58 -5.42 1.78
C ARG A 43 10.77 -4.49 1.80
N LEU A 44 11.96 -5.08 1.83
CA LEU A 44 13.22 -4.36 1.87
C LEU A 44 13.93 -4.42 0.52
N TYR A 45 14.35 -3.27 0.02
CA TYR A 45 15.03 -3.11 -1.25
C TYR A 45 16.38 -2.45 -1.05
N GLY A 46 17.42 -2.94 -1.71
CA GLY A 46 18.72 -2.29 -1.70
C GLY A 46 18.75 -1.08 -2.63
N ALA A 47 19.44 0.00 -2.22
CA ALA A 47 19.78 1.07 -3.12
C ALA A 47 20.74 0.55 -4.19
N VAL A 48 20.55 0.98 -5.44
CA VAL A 48 21.39 0.62 -6.58
C VAL A 48 21.71 1.86 -7.41
N GLN A 49 22.83 1.81 -8.11
CA GLN A 49 23.15 2.80 -9.13
C GLN A 49 22.27 2.55 -10.36
N PRO A 50 21.63 3.61 -10.94
CA PRO A 50 20.88 3.46 -12.15
C PRO A 50 21.77 2.93 -13.27
N ASP A 51 21.35 1.87 -13.92
CA ASP A 51 22.01 1.32 -15.10
C ASP A 51 20.97 1.16 -16.24
N HIS A 52 21.43 0.78 -17.42
CA HIS A 52 20.57 0.58 -18.58
C HIS A 52 19.89 -0.80 -18.60
N THR A 53 20.06 -1.62 -17.57
CA THR A 53 19.57 -3.03 -17.55
C THR A 53 18.08 -3.13 -17.23
N GLY A 54 17.45 -2.05 -16.76
CA GLY A 54 16.05 -2.06 -16.31
C GLY A 54 15.77 -2.86 -15.03
N ARG A 55 16.83 -3.29 -14.33
CA ARG A 55 16.71 -4.04 -13.07
C ARG A 55 16.59 -3.15 -11.84
N HIS A 56 16.23 -1.90 -12.04
CA HIS A 56 16.02 -0.93 -10.98
C HIS A 56 14.74 -0.14 -11.23
N GLN A 57 14.23 0.46 -10.17
CA GLN A 57 13.12 1.40 -10.22
C GLN A 57 13.50 2.69 -9.49
N SER A 58 13.10 3.83 -10.04
CA SER A 58 13.24 5.11 -9.37
C SER A 58 12.03 5.35 -8.47
N VAL A 59 12.27 5.61 -7.20
CA VAL A 59 11.23 5.76 -6.19
C VAL A 59 11.40 7.02 -5.38
N GLN A 60 10.26 7.58 -4.96
CA GLN A 60 10.22 8.73 -4.06
C GLN A 60 9.89 8.23 -2.65
N ILE A 61 10.73 8.59 -1.68
CA ILE A 61 10.57 8.24 -0.28
C ILE A 61 10.40 9.51 0.53
N TYR A 62 9.62 9.45 1.59
CA TYR A 62 9.20 10.55 2.46
C TYR A 62 8.28 11.58 1.79
N ARG A 63 7.22 11.97 2.53
CA ARG A 63 6.22 12.95 2.07
C ARG A 63 6.64 14.39 2.32
N ARG A 64 7.26 14.65 3.47
CA ARG A 64 7.64 16.01 3.88
C ARG A 64 8.90 16.51 3.17
N THR A 65 9.91 15.66 3.10
CA THR A 65 11.19 15.98 2.45
C THR A 65 11.51 14.82 1.51
N PRO A 66 10.93 14.83 0.31
CA PRO A 66 11.07 13.71 -0.62
C PRO A 66 12.53 13.54 -1.06
N ILE A 67 13.01 12.30 -1.02
CA ILE A 67 14.25 11.89 -1.65
C ILE A 67 13.95 10.97 -2.82
N MET A 68 14.61 11.18 -3.94
CA MET A 68 14.56 10.30 -5.09
C MET A 68 15.74 9.35 -5.03
N MET A 69 15.48 8.06 -5.14
CA MET A 69 16.54 7.06 -5.19
C MET A 69 16.20 5.91 -6.12
N SER A 70 17.23 5.26 -6.64
CA SER A 70 17.07 4.03 -7.41
C SER A 70 17.24 2.83 -6.50
N VAL A 71 16.30 1.90 -6.59
CA VAL A 71 16.29 0.67 -5.80
C VAL A 71 16.22 -0.53 -6.74
N ALA A 72 16.71 -1.69 -6.28
CA ALA A 72 16.58 -2.95 -7.01
C ALA A 72 15.10 -3.22 -7.35
N ALA A 73 14.84 -3.87 -8.48
CA ALA A 73 13.47 -4.20 -8.90
C ALA A 73 12.80 -5.22 -7.96
N GLU A 74 13.61 -6.10 -7.36
CA GLU A 74 13.15 -7.15 -6.45
C GLU A 74 13.60 -6.87 -5.01
N PRO A 75 12.74 -7.15 -4.01
CA PRO A 75 13.11 -7.07 -2.62
C PRO A 75 14.10 -8.19 -2.27
N PHE A 76 15.08 -7.90 -1.40
CA PHE A 76 15.96 -8.93 -0.86
C PHE A 76 15.38 -9.60 0.39
N LEU A 77 14.36 -9.01 1.02
CA LEU A 77 13.68 -9.56 2.18
C LEU A 77 12.23 -9.08 2.20
N ASP A 78 11.33 -9.98 2.54
CA ASP A 78 9.88 -9.72 2.56
C ASP A 78 9.23 -10.09 3.90
N GLU A 79 7.92 -9.92 3.95
CA GLU A 79 7.09 -10.17 5.13
C GLU A 79 7.03 -11.63 5.56
N GLY A 80 7.40 -12.59 4.73
CA GLY A 80 7.35 -14.03 5.02
C GLY A 80 8.25 -14.43 6.19
N TYR A 81 9.33 -13.69 6.39
CA TYR A 81 10.31 -13.95 7.45
C TYR A 81 10.10 -13.14 8.73
N ILE A 82 9.04 -12.33 8.80
CA ILE A 82 8.74 -11.53 10.00
C ILE A 82 8.15 -12.42 11.10
N VAL A 83 8.68 -12.26 12.30
CA VAL A 83 8.16 -12.88 13.54
C VAL A 83 7.17 -11.97 14.22
N GLU A 84 7.58 -10.73 14.41
CA GLU A 84 6.84 -9.72 15.17
C GLU A 84 7.19 -8.33 14.66
N ALA A 85 6.21 -7.44 14.72
CA ALA A 85 6.38 -6.03 14.48
C ALA A 85 5.72 -5.24 15.62
N THR A 86 6.44 -4.25 16.15
CA THR A 86 5.96 -3.40 17.25
C THR A 86 6.35 -1.94 17.01
N VAL A 87 5.56 -1.02 17.55
CA VAL A 87 5.92 0.39 17.63
C VAL A 87 6.58 0.63 18.98
N VAL A 88 7.73 1.28 18.97
CA VAL A 88 8.50 1.63 20.18
C VAL A 88 8.67 3.14 20.29
N GLU A 89 8.64 3.66 21.50
CA GLU A 89 8.90 5.06 21.74
C GLU A 89 10.38 5.38 21.52
N ALA A 90 10.65 6.55 20.97
CA ALA A 90 11.99 7.06 20.76
C ALA A 90 12.05 8.55 21.07
N VAL A 91 13.24 9.08 21.29
CA VAL A 91 13.43 10.50 21.49
C VAL A 91 12.97 11.28 20.25
N GLY A 92 11.99 12.15 20.43
CA GLY A 92 11.40 12.92 19.32
C GLY A 92 10.31 12.22 18.53
N GLY A 93 9.82 11.04 18.97
CA GLY A 93 8.73 10.35 18.28
C GLY A 93 8.67 8.85 18.55
N PHE A 94 8.52 8.08 17.51
CA PHE A 94 8.41 6.61 17.58
C PHE A 94 9.17 5.96 16.43
N MET A 95 9.46 4.67 16.59
CA MET A 95 10.09 3.81 15.59
C MET A 95 9.26 2.54 15.40
N LEU A 96 9.37 1.95 14.22
CA LEU A 96 8.94 0.58 13.96
C LEU A 96 10.11 -0.37 14.24
N ARG A 97 9.83 -1.38 15.05
CA ARG A 97 10.73 -2.47 15.38
C ARG A 97 10.20 -3.75 14.76
N ILE A 98 10.99 -4.34 13.88
CA ILE A 98 10.66 -5.57 13.14
C ILE A 98 11.65 -6.65 13.56
N GLN A 99 11.14 -7.76 14.05
CA GLN A 99 11.93 -8.96 14.36
C GLN A 99 11.76 -9.98 13.25
N TYR A 100 12.86 -10.41 12.67
CA TYR A 100 12.93 -11.48 11.68
C TYR A 100 13.23 -12.85 12.34
N ASP A 101 12.84 -13.92 11.66
CA ASP A 101 13.19 -15.28 12.04
C ASP A 101 14.68 -15.58 11.73
N ARG A 102 15.10 -16.82 12.00
CA ARG A 102 16.50 -17.22 11.79
C ARG A 102 16.96 -17.07 10.32
N HIS A 103 16.08 -17.41 9.37
CA HIS A 103 16.42 -17.30 7.94
C HIS A 103 16.48 -15.85 7.50
N GLY A 104 15.44 -15.08 7.83
CA GLY A 104 15.40 -13.63 7.55
C GLY A 104 16.55 -12.88 8.22
N THR A 105 16.96 -13.28 9.43
CA THR A 105 18.14 -12.74 10.11
C THR A 105 19.40 -12.94 9.29
N GLY A 106 19.64 -14.15 8.77
CA GLY A 106 20.82 -14.43 7.92
C GLY A 106 20.82 -13.63 6.62
N VAL A 107 19.65 -13.51 5.96
CA VAL A 107 19.51 -12.68 4.76
C VAL A 107 19.76 -11.20 5.09
N LEU A 108 19.21 -10.70 6.18
CA LEU A 108 19.36 -9.32 6.64
C LEU A 108 20.84 -9.01 6.95
N GLU A 109 21.52 -9.90 7.66
CA GLU A 109 22.96 -9.75 8.00
C GLU A 109 23.83 -9.68 6.73
N ILE A 110 23.66 -10.61 5.80
CA ILE A 110 24.42 -10.63 4.54
C ILE A 110 24.14 -9.35 3.73
N ALA A 111 22.88 -8.96 3.61
CA ALA A 111 22.50 -7.78 2.86
C ALA A 111 23.06 -6.50 3.49
N THR A 112 22.90 -6.32 4.81
CA THR A 112 23.40 -5.14 5.52
C THR A 112 24.92 -5.06 5.60
N HIS A 113 25.60 -6.21 5.62
CA HIS A 113 27.06 -6.24 5.50
C HIS A 113 27.54 -5.71 4.13
N ARG A 114 26.87 -6.11 3.04
CA ARG A 114 27.18 -5.66 1.67
C ARG A 114 26.81 -4.19 1.41
N MET A 115 25.73 -3.73 2.01
CA MET A 115 25.17 -2.39 1.80
C MET A 115 25.59 -1.40 2.89
N ARG A 116 26.73 -1.61 3.54
CA ARG A 116 27.24 -0.68 4.54
C ARG A 116 27.39 0.72 3.93
N ASN A 117 26.95 1.75 4.68
CA ASN A 117 26.88 3.15 4.26
C ASN A 117 25.96 3.41 3.06
N GLN A 118 25.07 2.47 2.73
CA GLN A 118 24.06 2.63 1.70
C GLN A 118 22.67 2.65 2.34
N HIS A 119 21.69 3.12 1.57
CA HIS A 119 20.30 3.10 1.99
C HIS A 119 19.65 1.75 1.73
N ILE A 120 18.76 1.34 2.63
CA ILE A 120 17.75 0.32 2.40
C ILE A 120 16.40 1.02 2.29
N ALA A 121 15.71 0.86 1.16
CA ALA A 121 14.37 1.37 0.98
C ALA A 121 13.36 0.37 1.53
N ILE A 122 12.44 0.86 2.35
CA ILE A 122 11.42 0.06 3.04
C ILE A 122 10.06 0.40 2.47
N HIS A 123 9.43 -0.59 1.85
CA HIS A 123 8.13 -0.49 1.22
C HIS A 123 7.08 -1.22 2.04
N SER A 124 5.91 -0.63 2.20
CA SER A 124 4.77 -1.26 2.87
C SER A 124 3.49 -1.11 2.06
N SER A 125 2.63 -2.10 2.17
CA SER A 125 1.31 -2.11 1.55
C SER A 125 0.25 -2.27 2.64
N PHE A 126 -0.11 -1.14 3.28
CA PHE A 126 -1.25 -1.04 4.18
C PHE A 126 -1.26 0.33 4.90
N PRO A 127 -2.40 1.02 5.00
CA PRO A 127 -3.61 0.88 4.18
C PRO A 127 -3.35 1.30 2.72
N GLU A 128 -2.26 1.99 2.50
CA GLU A 128 -1.78 2.48 1.20
C GLU A 128 -0.43 1.86 0.89
N THR A 129 -0.22 1.58 -0.38
CA THR A 129 1.06 1.07 -0.87
C THR A 129 2.03 2.24 -1.02
N ARG A 130 3.12 2.25 -0.25
CA ARG A 130 4.12 3.31 -0.30
C ARG A 130 5.45 2.95 0.34
N TRP A 131 6.43 3.79 0.03
CA TRP A 131 7.73 3.74 0.68
C TRP A 131 7.68 4.44 2.04
N LEU A 132 8.09 3.73 3.09
CA LEU A 132 8.00 4.22 4.47
C LEU A 132 9.28 4.88 4.96
N ALA A 133 10.44 4.41 4.52
CA ALA A 133 11.72 4.88 5.01
C ALA A 133 12.87 4.49 4.08
N ALA A 134 13.99 5.18 4.24
CA ALA A 134 15.25 4.83 3.62
C ALA A 134 16.42 5.05 4.61
N PRO A 135 16.52 4.23 5.68
CA PRO A 135 17.63 4.35 6.60
C PRO A 135 18.97 4.04 5.93
N ILE A 136 20.03 4.71 6.40
CA ILE A 136 21.41 4.34 6.07
C ILE A 136 21.82 3.19 6.99
N ILE A 137 22.55 2.23 6.45
CA ILE A 137 23.05 1.07 7.18
C ILE A 137 24.48 1.34 7.67
N ASP A 138 24.62 1.47 8.97
CA ASP A 138 25.94 1.72 9.59
C ASP A 138 26.78 0.43 9.70
N GLY A 139 26.14 -0.71 9.80
CA GLY A 139 26.80 -2.01 9.94
C GLY A 139 25.84 -3.20 9.77
N PRO A 140 26.38 -4.43 9.87
CA PRO A 140 25.57 -5.64 9.74
C PRO A 140 24.58 -5.79 10.89
N ILE A 141 23.35 -6.18 10.55
CA ILE A 141 22.28 -6.48 11.52
C ILE A 141 22.23 -8.00 11.71
N SER A 142 22.95 -8.50 12.72
CA SER A 142 23.11 -9.94 12.98
C SER A 142 22.10 -10.51 13.98
N ASN A 143 21.36 -9.65 14.68
CA ASN A 143 20.34 -10.05 15.65
C ASN A 143 18.92 -10.18 15.04
N GLY A 144 18.78 -9.92 13.74
CA GLY A 144 17.50 -9.95 13.04
C GLY A 144 16.52 -8.85 13.44
N LEU A 145 17.00 -7.80 14.10
CA LEU A 145 16.19 -6.71 14.61
C LEU A 145 16.38 -5.46 13.74
N LEU A 146 15.43 -5.17 12.89
CA LEU A 146 15.39 -3.92 12.10
C LEU A 146 14.57 -2.86 12.84
N VAL A 147 15.16 -1.70 13.09
CA VAL A 147 14.49 -0.56 13.72
C VAL A 147 14.65 0.67 12.84
N PHE A 148 13.55 1.36 12.55
CA PHE A 148 13.58 2.56 11.71
C PHE A 148 12.43 3.50 12.04
N THR A 149 12.59 4.80 11.73
CA THR A 149 11.53 5.80 11.82
C THR A 149 10.71 5.79 10.53
N PRO A 150 9.42 5.41 10.56
CA PRO A 150 8.60 5.39 9.36
C PRO A 150 8.05 6.78 9.03
N ASP A 151 7.86 7.08 7.74
CA ASP A 151 7.06 8.21 7.29
C ASP A 151 5.56 7.87 7.42
N ALA A 152 5.11 7.80 8.65
CA ALA A 152 3.75 7.41 9.01
C ALA A 152 3.28 8.18 10.24
N THR A 153 1.97 8.29 10.44
CA THR A 153 1.43 8.70 11.74
C THR A 153 1.57 7.55 12.74
N ARG A 154 1.43 7.85 14.02
CA ARG A 154 1.48 6.83 15.08
C ARG A 154 0.42 5.75 14.86
N GLU A 155 -0.79 6.16 14.53
CA GLU A 155 -1.91 5.26 14.27
C GLU A 155 -1.68 4.39 13.02
N GLU A 156 -1.05 4.94 11.98
CA GLU A 156 -0.64 4.16 10.79
C GLU A 156 0.42 3.13 11.16
N ALA A 157 1.45 3.53 11.91
CA ALA A 157 2.51 2.63 12.36
C ALA A 157 1.96 1.47 13.22
N ASP A 158 1.04 1.77 14.14
CA ASP A 158 0.37 0.75 14.96
C ASP A 158 -0.45 -0.24 14.11
N ARG A 159 -1.16 0.26 13.09
CA ARG A 159 -1.90 -0.60 12.15
C ARG A 159 -0.95 -1.48 11.33
N ILE A 160 0.14 -0.92 10.83
CA ILE A 160 1.17 -1.65 10.08
C ILE A 160 1.75 -2.76 10.96
N ALA A 161 2.18 -2.44 12.17
CA ALA A 161 2.76 -3.41 13.11
C ALA A 161 1.79 -4.55 13.44
N LYS A 162 0.54 -4.23 13.74
CA LYS A 162 -0.52 -5.22 13.99
C LYS A 162 -0.80 -6.08 12.76
N GLY A 163 -0.84 -5.46 11.57
CA GLY A 163 -1.07 -6.15 10.31
C GLY A 163 0.05 -7.14 9.96
N LEU A 164 1.32 -6.74 10.15
CA LEU A 164 2.50 -7.59 9.96
C LEU A 164 2.52 -8.77 10.93
N THR A 165 2.30 -8.51 12.22
CA THR A 165 2.25 -9.57 13.25
C THR A 165 1.09 -10.55 13.02
N ALA A 166 -0.06 -10.05 12.53
CA ALA A 166 -1.19 -10.90 12.19
C ALA A 166 -0.89 -11.79 10.95
N LEU A 167 -0.19 -11.25 9.95
CA LEU A 167 0.26 -12.00 8.78
C LEU A 167 1.29 -13.07 9.16
N ALA A 168 2.29 -12.71 9.98
CA ALA A 168 3.29 -13.64 10.49
C ALA A 168 2.68 -14.83 11.23
N LYS A 169 1.66 -14.58 12.06
CA LYS A 169 0.91 -15.63 12.76
C LYS A 169 0.10 -16.52 11.82
N LYS A 170 -0.41 -15.98 10.72
CA LYS A 170 -1.13 -16.75 9.71
C LYS A 170 -0.17 -17.67 8.95
N LEU A 171 0.92 -17.13 8.41
CA LEU A 171 1.90 -17.88 7.61
C LEU A 171 2.58 -19.04 8.37
N ARG A 172 2.59 -18.99 9.70
CA ARG A 172 3.12 -20.09 10.54
C ARG A 172 2.12 -21.16 10.89
N LYS A 173 0.83 -20.94 10.60
CA LYS A 173 -0.22 -21.93 10.88
C LYS A 173 -0.56 -22.77 9.66
N ASP A 174 -0.25 -22.25 8.49
CA ASP A 174 -0.42 -22.92 7.20
C ASP A 174 0.85 -23.73 6.86
#